data_81538cc47be8d200c3fae7fcf4ef5f27
#
_entry.id   81538cc47be8d200c3fae7fcf4ef5f27
#
_cell.length_a   1.000
_cell.length_b   1.000
_cell.length_c   1.000
_cell.angle_alpha   90.00
_cell.angle_beta   90.00
_cell.angle_gamma   90.00
#
_symmetry.space_group_name_H-M   'P 1'
#
loop_
_entity.id
_entity.type
_entity.pdbx_description
1 polymer ?
#
loop_
_entity_poly.entity_id
_entity_poly.type
_entity_poly.pdbx_seq_one_letter_code
_entity_poly.pdbx_strand_id
1 'polypeptide(L)'
;MLDGHRLQELRKQVSGDCTLRFITTQDTAGYDTYRRSVCFLFIKAVHDVIGHECPQQVRVRIHFSLGAGFYCTVEGIDHVGMEFQWKVEERMYELVQQRLPITKELIHTEEAVELFHRYGMFDKERLFRYRRSSHVNLYAMNEFRDYYYGYMMPDTGDLKYFALYLYQGGIVLQMPLKDEPEKVPLFVPKDKLFRVLSESVRWGDQQGIDTVGALNDMITQDDMREIVLVQEAFQERKIGEIAKQIA
;
A
#
# COMPACT_ATOMS: atom_id res chain seq x y z
N MET A 1 8.84 -21.43 6.09
CA MET A 1 10.10 -21.37 5.30
C MET A 1 10.61 -22.76 5.11
N LEU A 2 10.97 -23.13 3.89
CA LEU A 2 11.46 -24.44 3.52
C LEU A 2 13.00 -24.42 3.49
N ASP A 3 13.63 -25.48 4.03
CA ASP A 3 15.08 -25.71 3.97
C ASP A 3 15.95 -24.49 4.31
N GLY A 4 15.45 -23.62 5.21
CA GLY A 4 16.15 -22.46 5.74
C GLY A 4 16.20 -21.22 4.86
N HIS A 5 15.79 -21.26 3.59
CA HIS A 5 15.95 -20.13 2.66
C HIS A 5 14.77 -19.84 1.74
N ARG A 6 13.83 -20.77 1.55
CA ARG A 6 12.70 -20.57 0.65
C ARG A 6 11.41 -20.24 1.41
N LEU A 7 10.92 -19.00 1.30
CA LEU A 7 9.60 -18.62 1.80
C LEU A 7 8.51 -19.24 0.94
N GLN A 8 7.42 -19.65 1.58
CA GLN A 8 6.29 -20.27 0.92
C GLN A 8 4.98 -19.91 1.64
N GLU A 9 3.90 -19.72 0.87
CA GLU A 9 2.57 -19.51 1.43
C GLU A 9 2.04 -20.79 2.08
N LEU A 10 1.25 -20.64 3.15
CA LEU A 10 0.73 -21.78 3.93
C LEU A 10 -0.17 -22.74 3.13
N ARG A 11 -0.76 -22.25 2.05
CA ARG A 11 -1.65 -23.05 1.17
C ARG A 11 -0.91 -23.84 0.12
N LYS A 12 0.39 -23.61 -0.06
CA LYS A 12 1.16 -24.34 -1.08
C LYS A 12 1.53 -25.71 -0.59
N GLN A 13 1.21 -26.72 -1.40
CA GLN A 13 1.59 -28.12 -1.12
C GLN A 13 3.11 -28.28 -1.11
N VAL A 14 3.58 -29.03 -0.14
CA VAL A 14 4.99 -29.44 -0.01
C VAL A 14 5.10 -30.88 -0.45
N SER A 15 5.96 -31.16 -1.42
CA SER A 15 6.24 -32.50 -1.92
C SER A 15 7.67 -32.93 -1.50
N GLY A 16 7.78 -34.10 -0.92
CA GLY A 16 9.03 -34.71 -0.49
C GLY A 16 9.46 -34.31 0.93
N ASP A 17 10.57 -34.90 1.38
CA ASP A 17 11.15 -34.63 2.69
C ASP A 17 11.78 -33.24 2.70
N CYS A 18 11.47 -32.45 3.71
CA CYS A 18 12.00 -31.10 3.85
C CYS A 18 11.99 -30.64 5.32
N THR A 19 12.82 -29.65 5.62
CA THR A 19 12.82 -29.00 6.93
C THR A 19 11.92 -27.76 6.89
N LEU A 20 10.91 -27.71 7.77
CA LEU A 20 9.99 -26.60 7.89
C LEU A 20 10.35 -25.71 9.07
N ARG A 21 10.35 -24.39 8.82
CA ARG A 21 10.35 -23.38 9.88
C ARG A 21 9.13 -22.49 9.69
N PHE A 22 8.30 -22.35 10.71
CA PHE A 22 7.22 -21.38 10.74
C PHE A 22 7.79 -19.97 10.89
N ILE A 23 7.26 -19.07 10.07
CA ILE A 23 7.57 -17.65 10.10
C ILE A 23 6.39 -16.92 10.76
N THR A 24 6.70 -16.16 11.81
CA THR A 24 5.71 -15.39 12.58
C THR A 24 5.85 -13.90 12.29
N THR A 25 4.95 -13.08 12.83
CA THR A 25 5.01 -11.62 12.76
C THR A 25 6.23 -11.02 13.49
N GLN A 26 6.93 -11.79 14.29
CA GLN A 26 8.21 -11.39 14.89
C GLN A 26 9.40 -11.55 13.93
N ASP A 27 9.26 -12.36 12.88
CA ASP A 27 10.23 -12.42 11.78
C ASP A 27 9.96 -11.28 10.80
N THR A 28 10.99 -10.71 10.18
CA THR A 28 10.85 -9.59 9.22
C THR A 28 9.90 -9.93 8.07
N ALA A 29 10.05 -11.11 7.48
CA ALA A 29 9.18 -11.54 6.37
C ALA A 29 7.71 -11.70 6.79
N GLY A 30 7.45 -12.19 8.01
CA GLY A 30 6.10 -12.29 8.56
C GLY A 30 5.51 -10.94 8.91
N TYR A 31 6.31 -10.04 9.49
CA TYR A 31 5.91 -8.66 9.76
C TYR A 31 5.52 -7.90 8.49
N ASP A 32 6.33 -8.00 7.44
CA ASP A 32 6.03 -7.38 6.14
C ASP A 32 4.80 -7.99 5.48
N THR A 33 4.59 -9.30 5.65
CA THR A 33 3.38 -10.01 5.18
C THR A 33 2.14 -9.49 5.90
N TYR A 34 2.19 -9.35 7.22
CA TYR A 34 1.10 -8.80 8.02
C TYR A 34 0.75 -7.38 7.59
N ARG A 35 1.73 -6.47 7.55
CA ARG A 35 1.52 -5.06 7.17
C ARG A 35 0.90 -4.94 5.78
N ARG A 36 1.38 -5.71 4.83
CA ARG A 36 0.87 -5.73 3.45
C ARG A 36 -0.59 -6.20 3.41
N SER A 37 -0.93 -7.24 4.20
CA SER A 37 -2.28 -7.77 4.28
C SER A 37 -3.25 -6.80 4.95
N VAL A 38 -2.81 -6.07 5.99
CA VAL A 38 -3.62 -5.01 6.62
C VAL A 38 -3.85 -3.85 5.65
N CYS A 39 -2.87 -3.47 4.81
CA CYS A 39 -3.08 -2.50 3.76
C CYS A 39 -4.14 -2.95 2.75
N PHE A 40 -4.12 -4.21 2.35
CA PHE A 40 -5.13 -4.78 1.45
C PHE A 40 -6.52 -4.77 2.08
N LEU A 41 -6.62 -5.17 3.35
CA LEU A 41 -7.87 -5.12 4.14
C LEU A 41 -8.43 -3.68 4.21
N PHE A 42 -7.55 -2.69 4.47
CA PHE A 42 -7.93 -1.29 4.53
C PHE A 42 -8.48 -0.78 3.20
N ILE A 43 -7.78 -1.03 2.09
CA ILE A 43 -8.23 -0.60 0.76
C ILE A 43 -9.58 -1.22 0.42
N LYS A 44 -9.75 -2.53 0.68
CA LYS A 44 -11.04 -3.21 0.49
C LYS A 44 -12.14 -2.58 1.35
N ALA A 45 -11.89 -2.33 2.63
CA ALA A 45 -12.88 -1.73 3.52
C ALA A 45 -13.30 -0.33 3.06
N VAL A 46 -12.36 0.50 2.58
CA VAL A 46 -12.65 1.80 1.99
C VAL A 46 -13.58 1.66 0.78
N HIS A 47 -13.26 0.74 -0.14
CA HIS A 47 -14.13 0.49 -1.31
C HIS A 47 -15.52 -0.03 -0.90
N ASP A 48 -15.62 -0.88 0.11
CA ASP A 48 -16.90 -1.39 0.60
C ASP A 48 -17.77 -0.28 1.22
N VAL A 49 -17.15 0.64 1.97
CA VAL A 49 -17.86 1.76 2.63
C VAL A 49 -18.37 2.79 1.63
N ILE A 50 -17.58 3.07 0.59
CA ILE A 50 -17.96 4.04 -0.44
C ILE A 50 -19.03 3.46 -1.37
N GLY A 51 -19.04 2.13 -1.55
CA GLY A 51 -19.99 1.43 -2.41
C GLY A 51 -19.59 1.43 -3.88
N HIS A 52 -20.39 0.70 -4.68
CA HIS A 52 -20.09 0.46 -6.10
C HIS A 52 -20.59 1.57 -7.04
N GLU A 53 -21.21 2.65 -6.52
CA GLU A 53 -21.86 3.66 -7.36
C GLU A 53 -20.91 4.45 -8.24
N CYS A 54 -19.66 4.67 -7.81
CA CYS A 54 -18.62 5.31 -8.63
C CYS A 54 -17.19 4.82 -8.30
N PRO A 55 -16.84 3.55 -8.51
CA PRO A 55 -15.53 3.01 -8.14
C PRO A 55 -14.37 3.71 -8.88
N GLN A 56 -14.60 4.26 -10.06
CA GLN A 56 -13.59 4.96 -10.86
C GLN A 56 -13.20 6.35 -10.32
N GLN A 57 -13.97 6.89 -9.37
CA GLN A 57 -13.68 8.22 -8.79
C GLN A 57 -12.90 8.12 -7.48
N VAL A 58 -12.85 6.95 -6.87
CA VAL A 58 -12.20 6.76 -5.57
C VAL A 58 -10.79 6.25 -5.73
N ARG A 59 -9.84 7.00 -5.22
CA ARG A 59 -8.43 6.62 -5.19
C ARG A 59 -7.93 6.53 -3.77
N VAL A 60 -7.49 5.35 -3.35
CA VAL A 60 -6.83 5.13 -2.05
C VAL A 60 -5.33 5.10 -2.29
N ARG A 61 -4.61 6.04 -1.67
CA ARG A 61 -3.14 6.11 -1.73
C ARG A 61 -2.54 5.81 -0.38
N ILE A 62 -1.58 4.89 -0.34
CA ILE A 62 -0.69 4.67 0.81
C ILE A 62 0.62 5.38 0.49
N HIS A 63 0.91 6.47 1.20
CA HIS A 63 2.03 7.36 0.86
C HIS A 63 3.35 6.90 1.49
N PHE A 64 3.47 7.05 2.80
CA PHE A 64 4.73 6.81 3.51
C PHE A 64 4.49 6.28 4.92
N SER A 65 5.53 5.70 5.49
CA SER A 65 5.50 5.26 6.88
C SER A 65 5.54 6.45 7.84
N LEU A 66 4.65 6.45 8.83
CA LEU A 66 4.59 7.44 9.89
C LEU A 66 4.50 6.72 11.25
N GLY A 67 5.63 6.61 11.93
CA GLY A 67 5.71 5.80 13.14
C GLY A 67 5.55 4.30 12.84
N ALA A 68 4.64 3.63 13.55
CA ALA A 68 4.31 2.22 13.34
C ALA A 68 3.23 2.01 12.26
N GLY A 69 2.78 3.06 11.59
CA GLY A 69 1.71 3.02 10.60
C GLY A 69 2.11 3.58 9.24
N PHE A 70 1.10 3.68 8.39
CA PHE A 70 1.17 4.34 7.08
C PHE A 70 0.21 5.52 7.03
N TYR A 71 0.67 6.63 6.47
CA TYR A 71 -0.21 7.73 6.11
C TYR A 71 -0.89 7.42 4.78
N CYS A 72 -2.21 7.53 4.77
CA CYS A 72 -3.07 7.21 3.63
C CYS A 72 -4.00 8.37 3.31
N THR A 73 -4.31 8.57 2.04
CA THR A 73 -5.37 9.48 1.59
C THR A 73 -6.42 8.74 0.78
N VAL A 74 -7.64 9.24 0.85
CA VAL A 74 -8.78 8.78 0.06
C VAL A 74 -9.27 9.99 -0.74
N GLU A 75 -9.12 9.92 -2.05
CA GLU A 75 -9.55 10.93 -3.00
C GLU A 75 -10.87 10.51 -3.65
N GLY A 76 -11.65 11.47 -4.15
CA GLY A 76 -12.93 11.19 -4.81
C GLY A 76 -14.13 11.10 -3.86
N ILE A 77 -13.96 11.50 -2.60
CA ILE A 77 -15.04 11.67 -1.62
C ILE A 77 -15.01 13.10 -1.07
N ASP A 78 -16.16 13.61 -0.64
CA ASP A 78 -16.30 15.01 -0.20
C ASP A 78 -15.44 15.32 1.05
N HIS A 79 -15.38 14.39 2.00
CA HIS A 79 -14.66 14.62 3.25
C HIS A 79 -14.24 13.33 3.95
N VAL A 80 -12.95 13.28 4.35
CA VAL A 80 -12.42 12.24 5.22
C VAL A 80 -12.55 12.71 6.68
N GLY A 81 -13.71 12.45 7.28
CA GLY A 81 -14.04 12.81 8.66
C GLY A 81 -14.13 11.62 9.61
N MET A 82 -14.48 11.89 10.89
CA MET A 82 -14.60 10.84 11.93
C MET A 82 -15.62 9.76 11.56
N GLU A 83 -16.75 10.15 10.97
CA GLU A 83 -17.80 9.20 10.59
C GLU A 83 -17.29 8.22 9.52
N PHE A 84 -16.57 8.74 8.51
CA PHE A 84 -15.97 7.91 7.48
C PHE A 84 -14.91 6.97 8.06
N GLN A 85 -14.01 7.49 8.90
CA GLN A 85 -12.97 6.69 9.54
C GLN A 85 -13.57 5.56 10.38
N TRP A 86 -14.63 5.83 11.18
CA TRP A 86 -15.30 4.81 11.98
C TRP A 86 -15.96 3.74 11.12
N LYS A 87 -16.66 4.12 10.04
CA LYS A 87 -17.27 3.16 9.12
C LYS A 87 -16.23 2.25 8.48
N VAL A 88 -15.08 2.80 8.08
CA VAL A 88 -13.99 2.01 7.50
C VAL A 88 -13.40 1.07 8.55
N GLU A 89 -13.15 1.53 9.75
CA GLU A 89 -12.60 0.72 10.84
C GLU A 89 -13.55 -0.40 11.25
N GLU A 90 -14.84 -0.10 11.40
CA GLU A 90 -15.90 -1.09 11.65
C GLU A 90 -15.94 -2.14 10.54
N ARG A 91 -15.91 -1.68 9.28
CA ARG A 91 -15.88 -2.59 8.13
C ARG A 91 -14.64 -3.49 8.11
N MET A 92 -13.47 -2.97 8.48
CA MET A 92 -12.26 -3.78 8.62
C MET A 92 -12.46 -4.88 9.68
N TYR A 93 -13.03 -4.57 10.84
CA TYR A 93 -13.33 -5.57 11.87
C TYR A 93 -14.34 -6.62 11.42
N GLU A 94 -15.38 -6.23 10.69
CA GLU A 94 -16.34 -7.18 10.09
C GLU A 94 -15.64 -8.16 9.14
N LEU A 95 -14.76 -7.66 8.25
CA LEU A 95 -14.00 -8.49 7.33
C LEU A 95 -13.04 -9.45 8.07
N VAL A 96 -12.48 -9.03 9.20
CA VAL A 96 -11.67 -9.91 10.07
C VAL A 96 -12.52 -11.02 10.67
N GLN A 97 -13.70 -10.71 11.18
CA GLN A 97 -14.62 -11.69 11.76
C GLN A 97 -15.11 -12.72 10.73
N GLN A 98 -15.29 -12.29 9.47
CA GLN A 98 -15.69 -13.18 8.37
C GLN A 98 -14.60 -14.18 7.97
N ARG A 99 -13.35 -13.98 8.39
CA ARG A 99 -12.20 -14.84 8.04
C ARG A 99 -12.10 -15.11 6.55
N LEU A 100 -12.23 -14.06 5.75
CA LEU A 100 -12.19 -14.18 4.29
C LEU A 100 -10.84 -14.69 3.82
N PRO A 101 -10.80 -15.70 2.95
CA PRO A 101 -9.55 -16.16 2.37
C PRO A 101 -8.92 -15.08 1.49
N ILE A 102 -7.60 -14.91 1.65
CA ILE A 102 -6.79 -14.11 0.74
C ILE A 102 -6.11 -15.08 -0.24
N THR A 103 -6.61 -15.13 -1.45
CA THR A 103 -6.15 -16.07 -2.46
C THR A 103 -5.26 -15.39 -3.49
N LYS A 104 -4.33 -16.16 -4.06
CA LYS A 104 -3.45 -15.70 -5.13
C LYS A 104 -3.93 -16.28 -6.45
N GLU A 105 -4.22 -15.41 -7.40
CA GLU A 105 -4.73 -15.74 -8.70
C GLU A 105 -3.71 -15.37 -9.78
N LEU A 106 -3.44 -16.32 -10.70
CA LEU A 106 -2.60 -16.07 -11.87
C LEU A 106 -3.53 -15.71 -13.03
N ILE A 107 -3.44 -14.48 -13.52
CA ILE A 107 -4.26 -14.00 -14.64
C ILE A 107 -3.39 -13.44 -15.76
N HIS A 108 -3.95 -13.28 -16.94
CA HIS A 108 -3.28 -12.60 -18.05
C HIS A 108 -3.03 -11.13 -17.71
N THR A 109 -1.88 -10.59 -18.15
CA THR A 109 -1.52 -9.20 -17.86
C THR A 109 -2.53 -8.21 -18.47
N GLU A 110 -3.06 -8.50 -19.65
CA GLU A 110 -4.09 -7.69 -20.30
C GLU A 110 -5.39 -7.66 -19.49
N GLU A 111 -5.81 -8.83 -18.97
CA GLU A 111 -6.97 -8.94 -18.09
C GLU A 111 -6.78 -8.14 -16.78
N ALA A 112 -5.55 -8.15 -16.22
CA ALA A 112 -5.22 -7.33 -15.07
C ALA A 112 -5.33 -5.82 -15.36
N VAL A 113 -4.87 -5.38 -16.53
CA VAL A 113 -4.99 -3.97 -16.97
C VAL A 113 -6.46 -3.55 -17.05
N GLU A 114 -7.32 -4.36 -17.68
CA GLU A 114 -8.76 -4.10 -17.76
C GLU A 114 -9.44 -4.07 -16.39
N LEU A 115 -9.03 -4.98 -15.49
CA LEU A 115 -9.53 -5.02 -14.12
C LEU A 115 -9.18 -3.74 -13.35
N PHE A 116 -7.94 -3.29 -13.43
CA PHE A 116 -7.49 -2.05 -12.77
C PHE A 116 -8.20 -0.83 -13.35
N HIS A 117 -8.42 -0.80 -14.65
CA HIS A 117 -9.22 0.26 -15.29
C HIS A 117 -10.65 0.31 -14.72
N ARG A 118 -11.33 -0.85 -14.61
CA ARG A 118 -12.69 -0.94 -14.03
C ARG A 118 -12.77 -0.51 -12.58
N TYR A 119 -11.70 -0.76 -11.79
CA TYR A 119 -11.63 -0.36 -10.38
C TYR A 119 -11.11 1.07 -10.17
N GLY A 120 -10.81 1.82 -11.24
CA GLY A 120 -10.23 3.16 -11.13
C GLY A 120 -8.79 3.19 -10.60
N MET A 121 -8.11 2.05 -10.59
CA MET A 121 -6.71 1.90 -10.17
C MET A 121 -5.77 2.26 -11.34
N PHE A 122 -5.89 3.49 -11.86
CA PHE A 122 -5.17 3.95 -13.05
C PHE A 122 -3.64 3.94 -12.90
N ASP A 123 -3.14 4.08 -11.68
CA ASP A 123 -1.72 3.94 -11.36
C ASP A 123 -1.21 2.52 -11.64
N LYS A 124 -1.99 1.50 -11.30
CA LYS A 124 -1.67 0.10 -11.57
C LYS A 124 -1.87 -0.26 -13.03
N GLU A 125 -2.97 0.20 -13.64
CA GLU A 125 -3.18 0.09 -15.09
C GLU A 125 -1.95 0.61 -15.86
N ARG A 126 -1.50 1.83 -15.54
CA ARG A 126 -0.33 2.47 -16.16
C ARG A 126 0.96 1.68 -15.91
N LEU A 127 1.18 1.20 -14.68
CA LEU A 127 2.33 0.36 -14.32
C LEU A 127 2.37 -0.94 -15.12
N PHE A 128 1.23 -1.59 -15.31
CA PHE A 128 1.13 -2.90 -15.94
C PHE A 128 1.32 -2.85 -17.46
N ARG A 129 1.14 -1.71 -18.11
CA ARG A 129 1.49 -1.51 -19.54
C ARG A 129 2.96 -1.79 -19.84
N TYR A 130 3.85 -1.67 -18.83
CA TYR A 130 5.29 -1.93 -18.95
C TYR A 130 5.69 -3.36 -18.55
N ARG A 131 4.74 -4.19 -18.16
CA ARG A 131 5.01 -5.58 -17.81
C ARG A 131 5.25 -6.42 -19.06
N ARG A 132 6.43 -7.09 -19.09
CA ARG A 132 6.79 -8.00 -20.19
C ARG A 132 6.25 -9.41 -19.99
N SER A 133 5.81 -9.77 -18.78
CA SER A 133 5.24 -11.07 -18.47
C SER A 133 3.82 -11.16 -19.02
N SER A 134 3.47 -12.27 -19.67
CA SER A 134 2.11 -12.53 -20.15
C SER A 134 1.11 -12.79 -19.02
N HIS A 135 1.60 -13.16 -17.82
CA HIS A 135 0.78 -13.44 -16.66
C HIS A 135 1.33 -12.70 -15.42
N VAL A 136 0.43 -12.35 -14.53
CA VAL A 136 0.72 -11.72 -13.25
C VAL A 136 -0.09 -12.37 -12.12
N ASN A 137 0.45 -12.30 -10.91
CA ASN A 137 -0.26 -12.75 -9.72
C ASN A 137 -0.98 -11.56 -9.09
N LEU A 138 -2.29 -11.66 -8.92
CA LEU A 138 -3.08 -10.79 -8.09
C LEU A 138 -3.48 -11.50 -6.80
N TYR A 139 -3.78 -10.71 -5.77
CA TYR A 139 -4.43 -11.22 -4.56
C TYR A 139 -5.91 -10.84 -4.59
N ALA A 140 -6.75 -11.81 -4.22
CA ALA A 140 -8.19 -11.66 -4.17
C ALA A 140 -8.72 -11.83 -2.75
N MET A 141 -9.69 -11.01 -2.39
CA MET A 141 -10.49 -11.08 -1.18
C MET A 141 -11.96 -10.96 -1.60
N ASN A 142 -12.65 -12.09 -1.77
CA ASN A 142 -13.91 -12.19 -2.49
C ASN A 142 -13.76 -11.65 -3.92
N GLU A 143 -14.66 -10.73 -4.33
CA GLU A 143 -14.63 -10.11 -5.66
C GLU A 143 -13.56 -9.01 -5.81
N PHE A 144 -12.98 -8.53 -4.70
CA PHE A 144 -11.99 -7.46 -4.74
C PHE A 144 -10.60 -8.02 -5.02
N ARG A 145 -9.95 -7.53 -6.06
CA ARG A 145 -8.61 -7.93 -6.48
C ARG A 145 -7.66 -6.77 -6.49
N ASP A 146 -6.42 -7.04 -6.07
CA ASP A 146 -5.36 -6.04 -6.11
C ASP A 146 -3.98 -6.69 -6.30
N TYR A 147 -3.00 -5.87 -6.69
CA TYR A 147 -1.62 -6.31 -6.91
C TYR A 147 -0.72 -5.98 -5.74
N TYR A 148 -0.06 -7.00 -5.22
CA TYR A 148 0.97 -6.85 -4.21
C TYR A 148 2.22 -7.66 -4.55
N TYR A 149 3.38 -7.04 -4.37
CA TYR A 149 4.65 -7.73 -4.49
C TYR A 149 5.04 -8.34 -3.14
N GLY A 150 4.93 -9.66 -3.05
CA GLY A 150 5.28 -10.43 -1.86
C GLY A 150 4.12 -11.32 -1.38
N TYR A 151 4.31 -11.90 -0.21
CA TYR A 151 3.33 -12.81 0.37
C TYR A 151 2.26 -12.07 1.18
N MET A 152 1.08 -12.68 1.28
CA MET A 152 -0.05 -12.21 2.07
C MET A 152 -0.40 -13.22 3.15
N MET A 153 -1.12 -12.78 4.19
CA MET A 153 -1.72 -13.68 5.17
C MET A 153 -2.75 -14.61 4.48
N PRO A 154 -2.99 -15.82 5.00
CA PRO A 154 -3.87 -16.78 4.34
C PRO A 154 -5.35 -16.35 4.34
N ASP A 155 -5.77 -15.64 5.36
CA ASP A 155 -7.11 -15.08 5.50
C ASP A 155 -7.11 -13.82 6.38
N THR A 156 -8.26 -13.14 6.46
CA THR A 156 -8.41 -11.91 7.24
C THR A 156 -8.52 -12.16 8.75
N GLY A 157 -8.78 -13.38 9.19
CA GLY A 157 -9.08 -13.70 10.59
C GLY A 157 -7.92 -13.44 11.56
N ASP A 158 -6.69 -13.40 11.05
CA ASP A 158 -5.50 -13.10 11.84
C ASP A 158 -5.06 -11.62 11.77
N LEU A 159 -5.77 -10.79 10.97
CA LEU A 159 -5.50 -9.35 10.83
C LEU A 159 -6.22 -8.53 11.92
N LYS A 160 -6.02 -8.87 13.19
CA LYS A 160 -6.82 -8.34 14.32
C LYS A 160 -6.32 -7.01 14.88
N TYR A 161 -5.05 -6.70 14.64
CA TYR A 161 -4.37 -5.61 15.34
C TYR A 161 -4.08 -4.46 14.39
N PHE A 162 -4.95 -3.48 14.37
CA PHE A 162 -4.82 -2.21 13.65
C PHE A 162 -5.63 -1.14 14.37
N ALA A 163 -5.39 0.11 14.04
CA ALA A 163 -6.21 1.26 14.43
C ALA A 163 -6.13 2.34 13.36
N LEU A 164 -7.20 3.11 13.19
CA LEU A 164 -7.24 4.22 12.27
C LEU A 164 -7.26 5.55 13.04
N TYR A 165 -6.43 6.50 12.62
CA TYR A 165 -6.39 7.84 13.19
C TYR A 165 -6.51 8.89 12.09
N LEU A 166 -7.40 9.86 12.29
CA LEU A 166 -7.43 11.05 11.42
C LEU A 166 -6.20 11.91 11.69
N TYR A 167 -5.51 12.28 10.63
CA TYR A 167 -4.35 13.13 10.74
C TYR A 167 -4.12 13.90 9.43
N GLN A 168 -4.01 15.24 9.54
CA GLN A 168 -3.66 16.14 8.43
C GLN A 168 -4.48 15.89 7.13
N GLY A 169 -5.80 15.69 7.26
CA GLY A 169 -6.71 15.48 6.13
C GLY A 169 -6.70 14.07 5.54
N GLY A 170 -5.95 13.15 6.11
CA GLY A 170 -5.92 11.74 5.74
C GLY A 170 -6.11 10.82 6.93
N ILE A 171 -5.78 9.56 6.75
CA ILE A 171 -5.87 8.50 7.75
C ILE A 171 -4.48 7.90 7.99
N VAL A 172 -4.10 7.72 9.25
CA VAL A 172 -2.97 6.89 9.63
C VAL A 172 -3.48 5.50 9.96
N LEU A 173 -3.10 4.53 9.15
CA LEU A 173 -3.31 3.12 9.38
C LEU A 173 -2.20 2.61 10.31
N GLN A 174 -2.49 2.58 11.60
CA GLN A 174 -1.55 2.17 12.64
C GLN A 174 -1.57 0.66 12.81
N MET A 175 -0.40 0.06 13.00
CA MET A 175 -0.22 -1.39 13.13
C MET A 175 0.72 -1.71 14.30
N PRO A 176 0.75 -2.96 14.78
CA PRO A 176 1.69 -3.41 15.79
C PRO A 176 3.15 -3.16 15.40
N LEU A 177 4.01 -3.07 16.37
CA LEU A 177 5.46 -3.19 16.17
C LEU A 177 5.86 -4.66 16.07
N LYS A 178 6.96 -4.92 15.39
CA LYS A 178 7.49 -6.28 15.21
C LYS A 178 7.75 -7.01 16.54
N ASP A 179 8.22 -6.27 17.54
CA ASP A 179 8.56 -6.83 18.87
C ASP A 179 7.33 -7.00 19.77
N GLU A 180 6.21 -6.28 19.48
CA GLU A 180 4.94 -6.36 20.21
C GLU A 180 3.80 -6.63 19.21
N PRO A 181 3.70 -7.84 18.61
CA PRO A 181 2.81 -8.09 17.47
C PRO A 181 1.31 -8.11 17.81
N GLU A 182 0.96 -8.17 19.09
CA GLU A 182 -0.44 -8.19 19.57
C GLU A 182 -0.89 -6.84 20.16
N LYS A 183 -0.04 -5.81 20.05
CA LYS A 183 -0.34 -4.50 20.61
C LYS A 183 -0.15 -3.40 19.59
N VAL A 184 -1.21 -2.67 19.30
CA VAL A 184 -1.14 -1.47 18.47
C VAL A 184 -0.73 -0.28 19.36
N PRO A 185 0.43 0.35 19.12
CA PRO A 185 0.82 1.53 19.88
C PRO A 185 -0.10 2.69 19.56
N LEU A 186 -0.31 3.59 20.52
CA LEU A 186 -1.02 4.83 20.28
C LEU A 186 -0.29 5.66 19.22
N PHE A 187 -1.05 6.28 18.35
CA PHE A 187 -0.49 7.19 17.37
C PHE A 187 0.01 8.47 18.06
N VAL A 188 1.27 8.80 17.81
CA VAL A 188 1.88 10.05 18.26
C VAL A 188 2.17 10.90 17.03
N PRO A 189 1.53 12.09 16.89
CA PRO A 189 1.78 13.00 15.78
C PRO A 189 3.26 13.35 15.62
N LYS A 190 3.74 13.36 14.39
CA LYS A 190 5.12 13.69 14.02
C LYS A 190 5.11 14.79 12.95
N ASP A 191 4.63 15.98 13.30
CA ASP A 191 4.35 17.07 12.36
C ASP A 191 5.55 17.47 11.51
N LYS A 192 6.76 17.51 12.11
CA LYS A 192 7.98 17.83 11.35
C LYS A 192 8.28 16.79 10.29
N LEU A 193 8.22 15.49 10.64
CA LEU A 193 8.46 14.39 9.71
C LEU A 193 7.37 14.37 8.63
N PHE A 194 6.10 14.51 9.04
CA PHE A 194 4.97 14.55 8.10
C PHE A 194 5.15 15.66 7.07
N ARG A 195 5.51 16.88 7.50
CA ARG A 195 5.72 18.02 6.59
C ARG A 195 6.80 17.72 5.54
N VAL A 196 7.94 17.18 5.98
CA VAL A 196 9.05 16.85 5.07
C VAL A 196 8.66 15.78 4.05
N LEU A 197 8.01 14.69 4.51
CA LEU A 197 7.57 13.61 3.62
C LEU A 197 6.46 14.06 2.66
N SER A 198 5.51 14.87 3.15
CA SER A 198 4.45 15.44 2.30
C SER A 198 4.98 16.43 1.27
N GLU A 199 6.03 17.18 1.60
CA GLU A 199 6.71 18.05 0.65
C GLU A 199 7.35 17.24 -0.48
N SER A 200 7.99 16.12 -0.14
CA SER A 200 8.57 15.19 -1.14
C SER A 200 7.51 14.58 -2.07
N VAL A 201 6.37 14.14 -1.52
CA VAL A 201 5.25 13.64 -2.33
C VAL A 201 4.73 14.72 -3.28
N ARG A 202 4.51 15.94 -2.76
CA ARG A 202 4.04 17.08 -3.57
C ARG A 202 4.99 17.41 -4.72
N TRP A 203 6.29 17.28 -4.52
CA TRP A 203 7.26 17.48 -5.61
C TRP A 203 7.11 16.44 -6.72
N GLY A 204 6.89 15.17 -6.36
CA GLY A 204 6.60 14.13 -7.34
C GLY A 204 5.32 14.45 -8.13
N ASP A 205 4.25 14.82 -7.43
CA ASP A 205 2.97 15.19 -8.05
C ASP A 205 3.11 16.38 -9.02
N GLN A 206 3.85 17.44 -8.61
CA GLN A 206 4.08 18.63 -9.45
C GLN A 206 4.85 18.34 -10.73
N GLN A 207 5.67 17.30 -10.74
CA GLN A 207 6.44 16.88 -11.92
C GLN A 207 5.73 15.79 -12.72
N GLY A 208 4.52 15.40 -12.32
CA GLY A 208 3.80 14.30 -12.96
C GLY A 208 4.44 12.93 -12.75
N ILE A 209 5.31 12.78 -11.73
CA ILE A 209 5.99 11.53 -11.34
C ILE A 209 5.41 11.06 -9.99
N ASP A 210 4.11 10.98 -9.93
CA ASP A 210 3.38 10.58 -8.71
C ASP A 210 3.36 9.06 -8.51
N THR A 211 3.68 8.29 -9.53
CA THR A 211 3.66 6.83 -9.55
C THR A 211 4.81 6.25 -10.35
N VAL A 212 5.12 4.97 -10.10
CA VAL A 212 6.13 4.23 -10.90
C VAL A 212 5.70 4.11 -12.36
N GLY A 213 4.40 3.98 -12.62
CA GLY A 213 3.86 3.98 -13.98
C GLY A 213 4.13 5.30 -14.71
N ALA A 214 3.96 6.43 -14.01
CA ALA A 214 4.29 7.76 -14.53
C ALA A 214 5.79 7.91 -14.84
N LEU A 215 6.63 7.43 -13.94
CA LEU A 215 8.08 7.42 -14.17
C LEU A 215 8.47 6.57 -15.40
N ASN A 216 7.83 5.41 -15.58
CA ASN A 216 8.07 4.55 -16.74
C ASN A 216 7.67 5.23 -18.06
N ASP A 217 6.56 5.98 -18.08
CA ASP A 217 6.17 6.75 -19.27
C ASP A 217 7.25 7.77 -19.64
N MET A 218 7.77 8.50 -18.68
CA MET A 218 8.82 9.49 -18.92
C MET A 218 10.14 8.85 -19.38
N ILE A 219 10.50 7.69 -18.80
CA ILE A 219 11.67 6.93 -19.27
C ILE A 219 11.52 6.52 -20.74
N THR A 220 10.33 6.12 -21.16
CA THR A 220 10.08 5.68 -22.54
C THR A 220 9.96 6.84 -23.54
N GLN A 221 9.66 8.05 -23.06
CA GLN A 221 9.59 9.28 -23.85
C GLN A 221 10.94 10.02 -23.96
N ASP A 222 11.99 9.50 -23.32
CA ASP A 222 13.35 10.07 -23.26
C ASP A 222 13.46 11.42 -22.51
N ASP A 223 12.49 11.70 -21.63
CA ASP A 223 12.42 12.95 -20.86
C ASP A 223 13.24 12.92 -19.55
N MET A 224 13.92 11.81 -19.27
CA MET A 224 14.66 11.61 -18.01
C MET A 224 15.74 12.64 -17.75
N ARG A 225 16.42 13.13 -18.79
CA ARG A 225 17.50 14.11 -18.65
C ARG A 225 16.97 15.44 -18.10
N GLU A 226 15.84 15.89 -18.58
CA GLU A 226 15.20 17.14 -18.13
C GLU A 226 14.76 17.01 -16.68
N ILE A 227 14.15 15.88 -16.33
CA ILE A 227 13.70 15.59 -14.96
C ILE A 227 14.86 15.59 -13.98
N VAL A 228 15.99 14.95 -14.30
CA VAL A 228 17.18 14.94 -13.44
C VAL A 228 17.69 16.35 -13.21
N LEU A 229 17.80 17.18 -14.25
CA LEU A 229 18.22 18.58 -14.13
C LEU A 229 17.29 19.40 -13.23
N VAL A 230 15.97 19.20 -13.37
CA VAL A 230 14.97 19.88 -12.53
C VAL A 230 15.10 19.43 -11.07
N GLN A 231 15.26 18.12 -10.82
CA GLN A 231 15.46 17.58 -9.48
C GLN A 231 16.73 18.10 -8.81
N GLU A 232 17.82 18.16 -9.53
CA GLU A 232 19.08 18.72 -9.04
C GLU A 232 18.93 20.21 -8.66
N ALA A 233 18.28 21.00 -9.52
CA ALA A 233 18.01 22.42 -9.25
C ALA A 233 17.11 22.61 -8.00
N PHE A 234 16.09 21.78 -7.82
CA PHE A 234 15.27 21.79 -6.60
C PHE A 234 16.07 21.43 -5.35
N GLN A 235 16.92 20.43 -5.42
CA GLN A 235 17.78 20.02 -4.31
C GLN A 235 18.74 21.13 -3.92
N GLU A 236 19.43 21.75 -4.87
CA GLU A 236 20.34 22.87 -4.63
C GLU A 236 19.64 24.06 -3.99
N ARG A 237 18.45 24.42 -4.50
CA ARG A 237 17.63 25.47 -3.89
C ARG A 237 17.30 25.15 -2.43
N LYS A 238 16.88 23.91 -2.14
CA LYS A 238 16.52 23.49 -0.78
C LYS A 238 17.71 23.53 0.17
N ILE A 239 18.88 23.09 -0.29
CA ILE A 239 20.13 23.19 0.47
C ILE A 239 20.45 24.66 0.77
N GLY A 240 20.31 25.53 -0.21
CA GLY A 240 20.52 26.98 -0.03
C GLY A 240 19.55 27.63 0.96
N GLU A 241 18.28 27.24 0.95
CA GLU A 241 17.26 27.68 1.92
C GLU A 241 17.61 27.24 3.36
N ILE A 242 18.05 25.98 3.53
CA ILE A 242 18.48 25.48 4.83
C ILE A 242 19.74 26.18 5.32
N ALA A 243 20.73 26.37 4.44
CA ALA A 243 21.96 27.08 4.79
C ALA A 243 21.70 28.51 5.27
N LYS A 244 20.76 29.23 4.63
CA LYS A 244 20.32 30.57 5.07
C LYS A 244 19.64 30.60 6.43
N GLN A 245 19.00 29.50 6.86
CA GLN A 245 18.35 29.38 8.17
C GLN A 245 19.37 29.08 9.28
N ILE A 246 20.53 28.55 8.94
CA ILE A 246 21.60 28.19 9.89
C ILE A 246 22.58 29.38 10.09
N ALA A 247 22.77 30.18 9.05
CA ALA A 247 23.62 31.38 9.10
C ALA A 247 22.94 32.54 9.83
#